data_e60883602510e77243646c0f037e510a
#
_entry.id   e60883602510e77243646c0f037e510a
#
_cell.length_a   1.000
_cell.length_b   1.000
_cell.length_c   1.000
_cell.angle_alpha   90.00
_cell.angle_beta   90.00
_cell.angle_gamma   90.00
#
_symmetry.space_group_name_H-M   'P 1'
#
loop_
_entity.id
_entity.type
_entity.pdbx_description
1 polymer ?
#
loop_
_entity_poly.entity_id
_entity_poly.type
_entity_poly.pdbx_seq_one_letter_code
_entity_poly.pdbx_strand_id
1 'polypeptide(L)'
;HPQDSVGYTNPSAQPYQYLNLYQTFRTRATVTSFRYTGYFQREYVWQRDSVEYTFNGGVRFNYWTLNNQLLISPRAMVSMLPNWKRNVMFRFASGVYYQPPFYKEFRDFNGNTNLNIKAQRSIHFILGGDYEFEAWGRPFKFIGELYYKYMDNVIPYEVDNVRIRYYGTNNAVAYATGIDLKVNGEFVEGTESWISVSVMQTKENLLDDAYYIYLNNEGDTIIPGYTVNNVPTDSIQVTPGWIPRPTDQRVNVGLYFSDYFPNNPNLKMHLTLFFGTGLPFGPPNNHERYKATLRMPPYRRVDIGFSYLLKDAKKEMKRKNVFGHFKNIWLQAQIFNLLQINNTISYLWVEDFTGRQYAVPNYLTSRQLNVKMTFEF
;
A
#
# COMPACT_ATOMS: atom_id res chain seq x y z
N HIS A 1 21.51 -16.89 -4.01
CA HIS A 1 21.04 -17.62 -5.18
C HIS A 1 22.23 -18.35 -5.78
N PRO A 2 22.10 -19.62 -6.21
CA PRO A 2 23.14 -20.25 -6.99
C PRO A 2 23.27 -19.49 -8.30
N GLN A 3 24.51 -19.32 -8.75
CA GLN A 3 24.83 -18.62 -9.99
C GLN A 3 24.45 -19.40 -11.25
N ASP A 4 24.02 -20.65 -11.07
CA ASP A 4 23.57 -21.47 -12.18
C ASP A 4 22.14 -21.14 -12.57
N SER A 5 21.98 -20.72 -13.81
CA SER A 5 20.73 -20.80 -14.52
C SER A 5 20.27 -22.26 -14.52
N VAL A 6 19.34 -22.58 -13.66
CA VAL A 6 18.70 -23.89 -13.69
C VAL A 6 18.07 -24.04 -15.07
N GLY A 7 18.72 -24.83 -15.94
CA GLY A 7 18.06 -25.30 -17.11
C GLY A 7 18.77 -25.28 -18.45
N TYR A 8 19.85 -24.52 -18.64
CA TYR A 8 20.58 -24.60 -19.92
C TYR A 8 22.07 -24.44 -19.75
N THR A 9 22.68 -25.57 -19.40
CA THR A 9 24.09 -25.76 -19.72
C THR A 9 24.19 -26.05 -21.22
N ASN A 10 25.17 -25.43 -21.89
CA ASN A 10 25.63 -25.90 -23.19
C ASN A 10 25.69 -27.45 -23.14
N PRO A 11 25.13 -28.18 -24.12
CA PRO A 11 25.15 -29.66 -24.12
C PRO A 11 26.53 -30.30 -23.93
N SER A 12 27.59 -29.55 -24.17
CA SER A 12 28.98 -29.95 -23.92
C SER A 12 29.48 -29.63 -22.49
N ALA A 13 28.74 -28.81 -21.73
CA ALA A 13 29.10 -28.53 -20.34
C ALA A 13 28.47 -29.61 -19.45
N GLN A 14 29.31 -30.35 -18.74
CA GLN A 14 28.85 -31.30 -17.73
C GLN A 14 28.01 -30.53 -16.69
N PRO A 15 26.87 -31.06 -16.19
CA PRO A 15 26.15 -30.46 -15.11
C PRO A 15 27.09 -30.24 -13.93
N TYR A 16 27.18 -29.03 -13.41
CA TYR A 16 27.99 -28.73 -12.25
C TYR A 16 27.56 -29.65 -11.10
N GLN A 17 28.51 -30.44 -10.58
CA GLN A 17 28.24 -31.31 -9.44
C GLN A 17 27.97 -30.54 -8.14
N TYR A 18 28.30 -29.25 -8.12
CA TYR A 18 28.14 -28.38 -6.96
C TYR A 18 27.49 -27.06 -7.37
N LEU A 19 26.46 -26.70 -6.63
CA LEU A 19 25.87 -25.36 -6.70
C LEU A 19 26.78 -24.38 -5.94
N ASN A 20 27.41 -23.46 -6.65
CA ASN A 20 28.18 -22.40 -6.03
C ASN A 20 27.22 -21.29 -5.56
N LEU A 21 27.27 -20.98 -4.28
CA LEU A 21 26.55 -19.84 -3.71
C LEU A 21 27.21 -18.55 -4.23
N TYR A 22 26.47 -17.77 -5.04
CA TYR A 22 26.96 -16.48 -5.53
C TYR A 22 27.18 -15.50 -4.37
N GLN A 23 26.21 -15.41 -3.46
CA GLN A 23 26.28 -14.51 -2.32
C GLN A 23 25.39 -14.98 -1.17
N THR A 24 25.90 -15.01 0.05
CA THR A 24 25.12 -15.27 1.27
C THR A 24 25.40 -14.20 2.30
N PHE A 25 24.37 -13.48 2.72
CA PHE A 25 24.48 -12.54 3.83
C PHE A 25 23.83 -13.16 5.07
N ARG A 26 24.61 -13.36 6.10
CA ARG A 26 24.11 -13.78 7.40
C ARG A 26 24.69 -12.86 8.47
N THR A 27 23.90 -11.87 8.86
CA THR A 27 24.26 -10.95 9.92
C THR A 27 23.32 -11.10 11.11
N ARG A 28 23.89 -11.07 12.31
CA ARG A 28 23.16 -10.98 13.56
C ARG A 28 23.63 -9.75 14.31
N ALA A 29 22.72 -8.80 14.52
CA ALA A 29 22.98 -7.62 15.32
C ALA A 29 21.95 -7.55 16.44
N THR A 30 22.40 -7.22 17.65
CA THR A 30 21.53 -6.93 18.80
C THR A 30 21.53 -5.43 18.97
N VAL A 31 20.33 -4.82 18.90
CA VAL A 31 20.15 -3.39 19.08
C VAL A 31 19.23 -3.16 20.26
N THR A 32 19.71 -2.41 21.25
CA THR A 32 18.91 -2.01 22.41
C THR A 32 18.65 -0.51 22.32
N SER A 33 17.39 -0.12 22.37
CA SER A 33 17.01 1.29 22.34
C SER A 33 15.72 1.54 23.12
N PHE A 34 15.56 2.76 23.61
CA PHE A 34 14.37 3.23 24.28
C PHE A 34 13.71 4.34 23.49
N ARG A 35 12.40 4.45 23.56
CA ARG A 35 11.61 5.53 22.99
C ARG A 35 10.75 6.17 24.05
N TYR A 36 10.91 7.47 24.21
CA TYR A 36 10.09 8.27 25.10
C TYR A 36 9.14 9.11 24.26
N THR A 37 7.84 8.98 24.49
CA THR A 37 6.83 9.67 23.70
C THR A 37 5.88 10.43 24.62
N GLY A 38 5.63 11.69 24.29
CA GLY A 38 4.62 12.53 24.92
C GLY A 38 3.86 13.31 23.87
N TYR A 39 2.66 13.75 24.20
CA TYR A 39 1.88 14.62 23.34
C TYR A 39 1.05 15.59 24.14
N PHE A 40 0.76 16.73 23.53
CA PHE A 40 -0.23 17.70 24.00
C PHE A 40 -1.16 18.01 22.83
N GLN A 41 -2.46 18.01 23.07
CA GLN A 41 -3.48 18.30 22.07
C GLN A 41 -4.62 19.07 22.73
N ARG A 42 -5.15 20.07 22.00
CA ARG A 42 -6.30 20.84 22.42
C ARG A 42 -7.26 21.02 21.26
N GLU A 43 -8.53 20.91 21.58
CA GLU A 43 -9.64 21.29 20.70
C GLU A 43 -10.26 22.57 21.20
N TYR A 44 -10.63 23.43 20.26
CA TYR A 44 -11.33 24.66 20.52
C TYR A 44 -12.46 24.80 19.50
N VAL A 45 -13.70 24.95 20.01
CA VAL A 45 -14.92 25.12 19.20
C VAL A 45 -15.47 26.52 19.43
N TRP A 46 -15.80 27.22 18.36
CA TRP A 46 -16.45 28.54 18.43
C TRP A 46 -17.45 28.70 17.30
N GLN A 47 -18.41 29.60 17.51
CA GLN A 47 -19.44 29.89 16.55
C GLN A 47 -19.33 31.36 16.10
N ARG A 48 -19.41 31.61 14.81
CA ARG A 48 -19.42 32.96 14.24
C ARG A 48 -20.32 32.98 13.00
N ASP A 49 -21.23 33.98 12.90
CA ASP A 49 -22.07 34.23 11.73
C ASP A 49 -22.81 32.94 11.23
N SER A 50 -23.38 32.20 12.16
CA SER A 50 -24.07 30.91 11.88
C SER A 50 -23.19 29.82 11.31
N VAL A 51 -21.87 29.89 11.50
CA VAL A 51 -20.90 28.86 11.15
C VAL A 51 -20.24 28.38 12.42
N GLU A 52 -20.20 27.06 12.60
CA GLU A 52 -19.40 26.43 13.64
C GLU A 52 -17.99 26.13 13.11
N TYR A 53 -17.01 26.55 13.86
CA TYR A 53 -15.60 26.26 13.58
C TYR A 53 -15.03 25.39 14.68
N THR A 54 -14.27 24.39 14.30
CA THR A 54 -13.49 23.59 15.25
C THR A 54 -12.02 23.67 14.87
N PHE A 55 -11.20 24.10 15.80
CA PHE A 55 -9.74 24.00 15.70
C PHE A 55 -9.24 22.87 16.57
N ASN A 56 -8.45 21.97 16.00
CA ASN A 56 -7.78 20.92 16.73
C ASN A 56 -6.28 21.05 16.46
N GLY A 57 -5.51 21.38 17.49
CA GLY A 57 -4.07 21.57 17.38
C GLY A 57 -3.32 20.79 18.42
N GLY A 58 -2.12 20.35 18.09
CA GLY A 58 -1.31 19.59 19.00
C GLY A 58 0.11 19.42 18.56
N VAL A 59 0.93 18.95 19.48
CA VAL A 59 2.32 18.63 19.27
C VAL A 59 2.64 17.30 19.92
N ARG A 60 3.37 16.46 19.21
CA ARG A 60 3.88 15.19 19.70
C ARG A 60 5.41 15.25 19.74
N PHE A 61 5.97 14.75 20.84
CA PHE A 61 7.40 14.62 21.04
C PHE A 61 7.76 13.14 21.05
N ASN A 62 8.83 12.78 20.40
CA ASN A 62 9.38 11.44 20.42
C ASN A 62 10.89 11.54 20.51
N TYR A 63 11.46 11.05 21.61
CA TYR A 63 12.91 10.95 21.75
C TYR A 63 13.34 9.50 21.62
N TRP A 64 14.28 9.25 20.71
CA TRP A 64 14.77 7.91 20.44
C TRP A 64 16.26 7.83 20.76
N THR A 65 16.59 6.91 21.68
CA THR A 65 17.96 6.82 22.22
C THR A 65 18.97 6.20 21.26
N LEU A 66 18.52 5.48 20.22
CA LEU A 66 19.43 4.80 19.29
C LEU A 66 20.37 5.77 18.56
N ASN A 67 19.82 6.87 18.10
CA ASN A 67 20.55 7.91 17.37
C ASN A 67 20.35 9.32 17.97
N ASN A 68 19.90 9.38 19.22
CA ASN A 68 19.68 10.62 19.98
C ASN A 68 18.78 11.64 19.26
N GLN A 69 17.77 11.18 18.53
CA GLN A 69 16.86 12.04 17.79
C GLN A 69 15.68 12.49 18.67
N LEU A 70 15.51 13.81 18.78
CA LEU A 70 14.29 14.43 19.26
C LEU A 70 13.42 14.83 18.08
N LEU A 71 12.25 14.20 17.95
CA LEU A 71 11.30 14.39 16.86
C LEU A 71 10.09 15.16 17.37
N ILE A 72 9.87 16.36 16.82
CA ILE A 72 8.78 17.26 17.21
C ILE A 72 7.78 17.31 16.06
N SER A 73 6.55 16.84 16.29
CA SER A 73 5.50 16.66 15.31
C SER A 73 4.30 17.57 15.60
N PRO A 74 4.34 18.85 15.20
CA PRO A 74 3.19 19.74 15.27
C PRO A 74 2.14 19.36 14.22
N ARG A 75 0.86 19.52 14.57
CA ARG A 75 -0.27 19.31 13.66
C ARG A 75 -1.42 20.21 14.04
N ALA A 76 -2.15 20.64 13.05
CA ALA A 76 -3.35 21.43 13.20
C ALA A 76 -4.41 21.03 12.17
N MET A 77 -5.67 21.10 12.58
CA MET A 77 -6.83 20.94 11.72
C MET A 77 -7.83 22.05 12.05
N VAL A 78 -8.42 22.61 11.02
CA VAL A 78 -9.57 23.51 11.14
C VAL A 78 -10.72 22.86 10.37
N SER A 79 -11.87 22.75 10.99
CA SER A 79 -13.12 22.41 10.31
C SER A 79 -14.13 23.55 10.40
N MET A 80 -14.98 23.62 9.40
CA MET A 80 -16.03 24.62 9.25
C MET A 80 -17.32 23.90 8.88
N LEU A 81 -18.34 24.07 9.71
CA LEU A 81 -19.69 23.56 9.51
C LEU A 81 -20.65 24.74 9.37
N PRO A 82 -20.95 25.20 8.13
CA PRO A 82 -21.91 26.27 7.90
C PRO A 82 -23.31 25.80 8.24
N ASN A 83 -24.12 26.68 8.83
CA ASN A 83 -25.55 26.42 9.08
C ASN A 83 -26.37 26.59 7.78
N TRP A 84 -26.07 25.76 6.78
CA TRP A 84 -26.78 25.70 5.51
C TRP A 84 -27.94 24.71 5.59
N LYS A 85 -28.88 24.81 4.66
CA LYS A 85 -29.91 23.76 4.48
C LYS A 85 -29.30 22.38 4.16
N ARG A 86 -28.08 22.36 3.62
CA ARG A 86 -27.29 21.18 3.31
C ARG A 86 -26.26 20.97 4.40
N ASN A 87 -26.17 19.76 4.92
CA ASN A 87 -25.18 19.42 5.94
C ASN A 87 -23.82 19.14 5.26
N VAL A 88 -23.01 20.20 5.13
CA VAL A 88 -21.68 20.15 4.50
C VAL A 88 -20.65 20.64 5.49
N MET A 89 -19.65 19.82 5.77
CA MET A 89 -18.49 20.19 6.58
C MET A 89 -17.26 20.30 5.68
N PHE A 90 -16.48 21.35 5.84
CA PHE A 90 -15.17 21.49 5.22
C PHE A 90 -14.09 21.36 6.29
N ARG A 91 -12.92 20.78 5.89
CA ARG A 91 -11.78 20.66 6.79
C ARG A 91 -10.48 20.89 6.05
N PHE A 92 -9.57 21.54 6.73
CA PHE A 92 -8.17 21.67 6.32
C PHE A 92 -7.27 21.16 7.44
N ALA A 93 -6.35 20.26 7.11
CA ALA A 93 -5.39 19.73 8.07
C ALA A 93 -3.97 19.84 7.52
N SER A 94 -3.05 20.22 8.40
CA SER A 94 -1.61 20.21 8.09
C SER A 94 -0.83 19.73 9.31
N GLY A 95 0.32 19.10 9.05
CA GLY A 95 1.18 18.64 10.13
C GLY A 95 2.49 18.02 9.64
N VAL A 96 3.41 17.94 10.59
CA VAL A 96 4.70 17.27 10.43
C VAL A 96 4.66 15.93 11.15
N TYR A 97 5.03 14.89 10.43
CA TYR A 97 5.01 13.52 10.92
C TYR A 97 6.38 12.90 10.77
N TYR A 98 6.81 12.18 11.80
CA TYR A 98 8.06 11.42 11.76
C TYR A 98 7.79 9.94 11.92
N GLN A 99 8.46 9.14 11.09
CA GLN A 99 8.48 7.69 11.17
C GLN A 99 9.91 7.24 11.48
N PRO A 100 10.22 6.87 12.72
CA PRO A 100 11.48 6.22 13.03
C PRO A 100 11.64 4.93 12.24
N PRO A 101 12.85 4.62 11.75
CA PRO A 101 13.08 3.42 10.96
C PRO A 101 12.65 2.13 11.68
N PHE A 102 12.15 1.18 10.90
CA PHE A 102 12.01 -0.19 11.35
C PHE A 102 13.38 -0.87 11.39
N TYR A 103 13.54 -1.88 12.23
CA TYR A 103 14.83 -2.57 12.36
C TYR A 103 15.35 -3.20 11.05
N LYS A 104 14.47 -3.49 10.10
CA LYS A 104 14.83 -3.97 8.77
C LYS A 104 15.51 -2.89 7.91
N GLU A 105 15.14 -1.64 8.10
CA GLU A 105 15.63 -0.49 7.32
C GLU A 105 17.07 -0.11 7.66
N PHE A 106 17.60 -0.60 8.79
CA PHE A 106 19.01 -0.41 9.15
C PHE A 106 19.99 -1.22 8.30
N ARG A 107 19.51 -2.23 7.57
CA ARG A 107 20.37 -3.11 6.78
C ARG A 107 20.35 -2.70 5.33
N ASP A 108 21.56 -2.54 4.77
CA ASP A 108 21.76 -2.38 3.34
C ASP A 108 21.69 -3.72 2.56
N PHE A 109 21.88 -3.65 1.25
CA PHE A 109 21.91 -4.83 0.38
C PHE A 109 23.06 -5.80 0.70
N ASN A 110 24.13 -5.33 1.30
CA ASN A 110 25.29 -6.13 1.68
C ASN A 110 25.18 -6.71 3.10
N GLY A 111 24.06 -6.46 3.79
CA GLY A 111 23.84 -6.90 5.15
C GLY A 111 24.54 -6.06 6.23
N ASN A 112 25.18 -4.95 5.86
CA ASN A 112 25.78 -4.01 6.81
C ASN A 112 24.67 -3.29 7.57
N THR A 113 24.92 -2.99 8.84
CA THR A 113 23.97 -2.30 9.70
C THR A 113 24.38 -0.85 9.88
N ASN A 114 23.55 0.09 9.43
CA ASN A 114 23.74 1.52 9.62
C ASN A 114 22.83 2.03 10.74
N LEU A 115 23.36 2.27 11.92
CA LEU A 115 22.61 2.78 13.07
C LEU A 115 22.38 4.30 13.04
N ASN A 116 23.00 5.01 12.10
CA ASN A 116 22.89 6.47 11.96
C ASN A 116 21.70 6.93 11.10
N ILE A 117 20.86 5.98 10.66
CA ILE A 117 19.65 6.30 9.88
C ILE A 117 18.73 7.18 10.70
N LYS A 118 18.30 8.27 10.09
CA LYS A 118 17.36 9.24 10.68
C LYS A 118 15.91 8.80 10.46
N ALA A 119 15.02 9.31 11.30
CA ALA A 119 13.58 9.18 11.08
C ALA A 119 13.19 9.85 9.76
N GLN A 120 12.37 9.16 8.97
CA GLN A 120 11.74 9.75 7.79
C GLN A 120 10.75 10.82 8.24
N ARG A 121 10.73 11.97 7.57
CA ARG A 121 9.80 13.08 7.85
C ARG A 121 8.80 13.21 6.72
N SER A 122 7.55 13.50 7.07
CA SER A 122 6.49 13.81 6.11
C SER A 122 5.71 15.04 6.54
N ILE A 123 5.52 15.98 5.63
CA ILE A 123 4.69 17.18 5.80
C ILE A 123 3.42 16.98 5.00
N HIS A 124 2.28 17.06 5.66
CA HIS A 124 0.99 16.80 5.04
C HIS A 124 0.17 18.09 4.91
N PHE A 125 -0.53 18.21 3.80
CA PHE A 125 -1.58 19.18 3.54
C PHE A 125 -2.80 18.42 3.02
N ILE A 126 -3.93 18.54 3.71
CA ILE A 126 -5.16 17.83 3.40
C ILE A 126 -6.31 18.83 3.40
N LEU A 127 -7.04 18.88 2.29
CA LEU A 127 -8.29 19.60 2.16
C LEU A 127 -9.40 18.58 1.98
N GLY A 128 -10.37 18.54 2.87
CA GLY A 128 -11.45 17.58 2.86
C GLY A 128 -12.81 18.21 3.01
N GLY A 129 -13.83 17.45 2.68
CA GLY A 129 -15.22 17.82 2.90
C GLY A 129 -16.11 16.61 3.02
N ASP A 130 -17.10 16.73 3.89
CA ASP A 130 -18.13 15.71 4.12
C ASP A 130 -19.47 16.35 3.75
N TYR A 131 -20.31 15.63 3.01
CA TYR A 131 -21.67 16.04 2.68
C TYR A 131 -22.64 14.93 3.04
N GLU A 132 -23.51 15.20 3.98
CA GLU A 132 -24.60 14.32 4.37
C GLU A 132 -25.87 14.72 3.64
N PHE A 133 -26.52 13.77 3.01
CA PHE A 133 -27.71 14.00 2.20
C PHE A 133 -28.67 12.80 2.25
N GLU A 134 -29.91 13.05 1.88
CA GLU A 134 -30.88 12.00 1.69
C GLU A 134 -31.09 11.73 0.19
N ALA A 135 -31.10 10.46 -0.17
CA ALA A 135 -31.47 10.00 -1.49
C ALA A 135 -32.43 8.81 -1.33
N TRP A 136 -33.52 8.79 -2.07
CA TRP A 136 -34.58 7.77 -1.97
C TRP A 136 -35.15 7.62 -0.54
N GLY A 137 -35.19 8.74 0.23
CA GLY A 137 -35.63 8.74 1.62
C GLY A 137 -34.69 8.04 2.61
N ARG A 138 -33.39 7.89 2.26
CA ARG A 138 -32.38 7.19 3.05
C ARG A 138 -31.13 8.04 3.23
N PRO A 139 -30.37 7.84 4.33
CA PRO A 139 -29.18 8.62 4.61
C PRO A 139 -27.99 8.18 3.77
N PHE A 140 -27.28 9.16 3.22
CA PHE A 140 -26.03 9.00 2.50
C PHE A 140 -25.00 10.02 3.00
N LYS A 141 -23.75 9.62 2.90
CA LYS A 141 -22.61 10.49 3.18
C LYS A 141 -21.59 10.40 2.04
N PHE A 142 -21.28 11.55 1.47
CA PHE A 142 -20.16 11.74 0.56
C PHE A 142 -18.98 12.30 1.33
N ILE A 143 -17.79 11.76 1.12
CA ILE A 143 -16.52 12.21 1.68
C ILE A 143 -15.56 12.42 0.52
N GLY A 144 -14.95 13.61 0.47
CA GLY A 144 -13.92 13.91 -0.53
C GLY A 144 -12.70 14.54 0.14
N GLU A 145 -11.50 14.08 -0.27
CA GLU A 145 -10.23 14.60 0.24
C GLU A 145 -9.25 14.81 -0.91
N LEU A 146 -8.61 15.99 -0.90
CA LEU A 146 -7.42 16.29 -1.69
C LEU A 146 -6.23 16.30 -0.76
N TYR A 147 -5.13 15.68 -1.14
CA TYR A 147 -3.94 15.69 -0.29
C TYR A 147 -2.65 15.85 -1.07
N TYR A 148 -1.70 16.49 -0.41
CA TYR A 148 -0.30 16.56 -0.81
C TYR A 148 0.57 16.25 0.39
N LYS A 149 1.54 15.33 0.22
CA LYS A 149 2.50 14.91 1.23
C LYS A 149 3.90 15.02 0.65
N TYR A 150 4.74 15.82 1.27
CA TYR A 150 6.16 15.89 0.97
C TYR A 150 6.92 15.07 2.00
N MET A 151 7.89 14.30 1.56
CA MET A 151 8.68 13.41 2.42
C MET A 151 10.16 13.65 2.19
N ASP A 152 10.92 13.75 3.28
CA ASP A 152 12.37 13.79 3.26
C ASP A 152 12.99 12.78 4.21
N ASN A 153 14.32 12.64 4.16
CA ASN A 153 15.02 11.55 4.82
C ASN A 153 14.42 10.18 4.48
N VAL A 154 13.91 10.01 3.29
CA VAL A 154 13.28 8.76 2.84
C VAL A 154 14.37 7.70 2.71
N ILE A 155 14.05 6.50 3.17
CA ILE A 155 14.87 5.31 3.02
C ILE A 155 14.36 4.54 1.81
N PRO A 156 15.05 4.59 0.66
CA PRO A 156 14.62 3.87 -0.52
C PRO A 156 14.65 2.36 -0.31
N TYR A 157 13.82 1.68 -1.07
CA TYR A 157 13.80 0.23 -1.11
C TYR A 157 13.41 -0.28 -2.49
N GLU A 158 13.80 -1.50 -2.78
CA GLU A 158 13.33 -2.25 -3.95
C GLU A 158 12.56 -3.50 -3.51
N VAL A 159 11.73 -4.00 -4.42
CA VAL A 159 10.97 -5.23 -4.23
C VAL A 159 11.62 -6.32 -5.07
N ASP A 160 12.24 -7.28 -4.40
CA ASP A 160 12.84 -8.47 -4.99
C ASP A 160 11.93 -9.66 -4.74
N ASN A 161 11.18 -10.08 -5.75
CA ASN A 161 10.10 -11.05 -5.65
C ASN A 161 9.07 -10.60 -4.58
N VAL A 162 9.02 -11.24 -3.43
CA VAL A 162 8.16 -10.88 -2.28
C VAL A 162 8.94 -10.23 -1.12
N ARG A 163 10.23 -9.98 -1.31
CA ARG A 163 11.10 -9.40 -0.28
C ARG A 163 11.28 -7.91 -0.52
N ILE A 164 11.26 -7.14 0.55
CA ILE A 164 11.65 -5.73 0.53
C ILE A 164 13.12 -5.66 0.96
N ARG A 165 13.94 -5.03 0.11
CA ARG A 165 15.36 -4.79 0.33
C ARG A 165 15.60 -3.31 0.42
N TYR A 166 16.18 -2.87 1.52
CA TYR A 166 16.38 -1.44 1.82
C TYR A 166 17.80 -1.01 1.44
N TYR A 167 17.94 0.27 1.06
CA TYR A 167 19.24 0.86 0.80
C TYR A 167 20.04 1.10 2.10
N GLY A 168 19.37 1.14 3.24
CA GLY A 168 20.03 1.36 4.53
C GLY A 168 20.56 2.79 4.72
N THR A 169 20.05 3.76 3.97
CA THR A 169 20.43 5.18 4.00
C THR A 169 19.23 6.09 3.79
N ASN A 170 19.33 7.35 4.26
CA ASN A 170 18.31 8.38 4.04
C ASN A 170 18.64 9.22 2.80
N ASN A 171 18.79 8.62 1.65
CA ASN A 171 19.26 9.27 0.43
C ASN A 171 18.15 9.53 -0.60
N ALA A 172 16.91 9.74 -0.15
CA ALA A 172 15.85 10.13 -1.05
C ALA A 172 14.91 11.17 -0.46
N VAL A 173 14.25 11.88 -1.37
CA VAL A 173 13.06 12.70 -1.12
C VAL A 173 11.90 12.13 -1.91
N ALA A 174 10.66 12.34 -1.44
CA ALA A 174 9.50 11.79 -2.10
C ALA A 174 8.28 12.70 -1.93
N TYR A 175 7.27 12.49 -2.76
CA TYR A 175 5.95 13.08 -2.55
C TYR A 175 4.84 12.07 -2.82
N ALA A 176 3.67 12.33 -2.25
CA ALA A 176 2.43 11.66 -2.60
C ALA A 176 1.32 12.71 -2.71
N THR A 177 0.54 12.65 -3.77
CA THR A 177 -0.60 13.54 -3.98
C THR A 177 -1.74 12.77 -4.59
N GLY A 178 -2.97 13.15 -4.26
CA GLY A 178 -4.13 12.45 -4.78
C GLY A 178 -5.45 13.01 -4.31
N ILE A 179 -6.49 12.33 -4.78
CA ILE A 179 -7.89 12.58 -4.46
C ILE A 179 -8.50 11.27 -4.00
N ASP A 180 -9.13 11.28 -2.83
CA ASP A 180 -9.90 10.17 -2.29
C ASP A 180 -11.38 10.58 -2.22
N LEU A 181 -12.26 9.78 -2.82
CA LEU A 181 -13.70 10.00 -2.84
C LEU A 181 -14.39 8.75 -2.29
N LYS A 182 -15.38 8.94 -1.43
CA LYS A 182 -16.18 7.86 -0.88
C LYS A 182 -17.64 8.28 -0.75
N VAL A 183 -18.54 7.40 -1.17
CA VAL A 183 -19.96 7.46 -0.86
C VAL A 183 -20.32 6.25 -0.04
N ASN A 184 -20.92 6.44 1.11
CA ASN A 184 -21.52 5.38 1.90
C ASN A 184 -22.95 5.74 2.27
N GLY A 185 -23.78 4.73 2.45
CA GLY A 185 -25.20 4.93 2.84
C GLY A 185 -26.03 3.69 2.62
N GLU A 186 -27.31 3.86 2.86
CA GLU A 186 -28.29 2.79 2.70
C GLU A 186 -28.81 2.74 1.25
N PHE A 187 -28.05 2.12 0.34
CA PHE A 187 -28.54 1.85 -1.02
C PHE A 187 -29.73 0.92 -1.03
N VAL A 188 -29.78 0.04 -0.03
CA VAL A 188 -30.92 -0.83 0.29
C VAL A 188 -31.28 -0.61 1.75
N GLU A 189 -32.56 -0.48 2.06
CA GLU A 189 -33.05 -0.21 3.41
C GLU A 189 -32.52 -1.21 4.44
N GLY A 190 -31.96 -0.70 5.53
CA GLY A 190 -31.40 -1.51 6.63
C GLY A 190 -30.06 -2.17 6.31
N THR A 191 -29.39 -1.84 5.18
CA THR A 191 -28.05 -2.31 4.87
C THR A 191 -27.16 -1.17 4.40
N GLU A 192 -25.96 -1.10 4.99
CA GLU A 192 -24.96 -0.11 4.58
C GLU A 192 -24.12 -0.66 3.43
N SER A 193 -23.95 0.16 2.39
CA SER A 193 -23.09 -0.11 1.25
C SER A 193 -22.20 1.09 0.98
N TRP A 194 -21.08 0.89 0.31
CA TRP A 194 -20.16 1.98 -0.01
C TRP A 194 -19.41 1.75 -1.32
N ILE A 195 -19.02 2.85 -1.94
CA ILE A 195 -18.09 2.92 -3.05
C ILE A 195 -16.99 3.93 -2.73
N SER A 196 -15.75 3.58 -3.02
CA SER A 196 -14.60 4.47 -2.90
C SER A 196 -13.77 4.47 -4.17
N VAL A 197 -13.27 5.63 -4.52
CA VAL A 197 -12.36 5.84 -5.65
C VAL A 197 -11.21 6.70 -5.18
N SER A 198 -9.99 6.21 -5.37
CA SER A 198 -8.76 6.94 -5.08
C SER A 198 -7.94 7.10 -6.35
N VAL A 199 -7.50 8.32 -6.63
CA VAL A 199 -6.54 8.61 -7.70
C VAL A 199 -5.32 9.23 -7.05
N MET A 200 -4.16 8.57 -7.19
CA MET A 200 -2.94 8.92 -6.48
C MET A 200 -1.72 8.89 -7.39
N GLN A 201 -0.77 9.73 -7.08
CA GLN A 201 0.60 9.66 -7.58
C GLN A 201 1.60 9.75 -6.44
N THR A 202 2.57 8.84 -6.41
CA THR A 202 3.71 8.97 -5.50
C THR A 202 5.01 8.70 -6.25
N LYS A 203 5.95 9.63 -6.09
CA LYS A 203 7.28 9.54 -6.69
C LYS A 203 8.36 9.77 -5.65
N GLU A 204 9.54 9.27 -5.93
CA GLU A 204 10.75 9.50 -5.15
C GLU A 204 11.90 9.93 -6.07
N ASN A 205 12.79 10.73 -5.54
CA ASN A 205 14.04 11.13 -6.16
C ASN A 205 15.17 10.68 -5.25
N LEU A 206 15.97 9.74 -5.73
CA LEU A 206 17.17 9.32 -5.04
C LEU A 206 18.26 10.36 -5.27
N LEU A 207 18.95 10.70 -4.20
CA LEU A 207 20.12 11.55 -4.27
C LEU A 207 21.32 10.68 -4.66
N ASP A 208 22.14 11.15 -5.56
CA ASP A 208 23.36 10.47 -6.03
C ASP A 208 23.10 9.13 -6.77
N ASP A 209 22.03 9.05 -7.57
CA ASP A 209 21.68 7.88 -8.37
C ASP A 209 22.03 8.00 -9.85
N ALA A 210 22.94 8.92 -10.20
CA ALA A 210 23.40 9.08 -11.57
C ALA A 210 24.07 7.80 -12.09
N TYR A 211 23.75 7.44 -13.33
CA TYR A 211 24.33 6.30 -14.03
C TYR A 211 24.87 6.69 -15.41
N TYR A 212 25.69 5.84 -16.01
CA TYR A 212 26.28 6.08 -17.33
C TYR A 212 25.68 5.17 -18.37
N ILE A 213 25.29 5.76 -19.51
CA ILE A 213 24.97 5.04 -20.75
C ILE A 213 26.24 5.03 -21.55
N TYR A 214 26.73 3.86 -21.92
CA TYR A 214 27.92 3.69 -22.74
C TYR A 214 27.55 3.60 -24.21
N LEU A 215 28.32 4.28 -25.03
CA LEU A 215 28.18 4.29 -26.49
C LEU A 215 29.38 3.61 -27.14
N ASN A 216 29.15 2.92 -28.26
CA ASN A 216 30.21 2.38 -29.09
C ASN A 216 30.72 3.43 -30.09
N ASN A 217 31.68 3.06 -30.91
CA ASN A 217 32.25 3.96 -31.93
C ASN A 217 31.27 4.32 -33.07
N GLU A 218 30.16 3.63 -33.17
CA GLU A 218 29.07 3.89 -34.15
C GLU A 218 28.02 4.82 -33.55
N GLY A 219 28.14 5.18 -32.29
CA GLY A 219 27.19 6.00 -31.54
C GLY A 219 25.99 5.23 -31.00
N ASP A 220 25.99 3.90 -31.10
CA ASP A 220 24.93 3.07 -30.56
C ASP A 220 25.08 2.87 -29.05
N THR A 221 23.96 2.84 -28.34
CA THR A 221 23.93 2.48 -26.93
C THR A 221 24.32 1.02 -26.74
N ILE A 222 25.31 0.76 -25.90
CA ILE A 222 25.74 -0.59 -25.57
C ILE A 222 24.71 -1.22 -24.63
N ILE A 223 23.96 -2.20 -25.16
CA ILE A 223 23.02 -3.03 -24.40
C ILE A 223 23.55 -4.47 -24.45
N PRO A 224 24.01 -5.03 -23.30
CA PRO A 224 24.51 -6.39 -23.26
C PRO A 224 23.54 -7.41 -23.86
N GLY A 225 24.05 -8.27 -24.77
CA GLY A 225 23.23 -9.27 -25.46
C GLY A 225 22.42 -8.77 -26.64
N TYR A 226 22.46 -7.47 -26.97
CA TYR A 226 21.76 -6.87 -28.12
C TYR A 226 22.69 -6.11 -29.07
N THR A 227 23.58 -5.29 -28.54
CA THR A 227 24.52 -4.51 -29.36
C THR A 227 25.67 -5.40 -29.81
N VAL A 228 25.99 -5.36 -31.10
CA VAL A 228 27.04 -6.20 -31.69
C VAL A 228 28.43 -5.75 -31.25
N ASN A 229 28.70 -4.45 -31.26
CA ASN A 229 29.95 -3.87 -30.78
C ASN A 229 29.78 -3.32 -29.36
N ASN A 230 30.34 -4.03 -28.38
CA ASN A 230 30.21 -3.71 -26.95
C ASN A 230 31.45 -2.98 -26.40
N VAL A 231 32.31 -2.43 -27.25
CA VAL A 231 33.48 -1.67 -26.80
C VAL A 231 33.07 -0.22 -26.55
N PRO A 232 33.07 0.27 -25.30
CA PRO A 232 32.69 1.63 -24.98
C PRO A 232 33.76 2.63 -25.47
N THR A 233 33.34 3.60 -26.27
CA THR A 233 34.19 4.70 -26.75
C THR A 233 33.78 6.04 -26.15
N ASP A 234 32.50 6.15 -25.71
CA ASP A 234 31.95 7.35 -25.07
C ASP A 234 30.93 6.96 -23.99
N SER A 235 30.58 7.91 -23.13
CA SER A 235 29.58 7.71 -22.10
C SER A 235 28.79 8.98 -21.80
N ILE A 236 27.47 8.81 -21.58
CA ILE A 236 26.57 9.89 -21.21
C ILE A 236 26.10 9.64 -19.77
N GLN A 237 26.34 10.62 -18.90
CA GLN A 237 25.81 10.58 -17.54
C GLN A 237 24.32 10.96 -17.54
N VAL A 238 23.51 10.13 -16.94
CA VAL A 238 22.05 10.32 -16.81
C VAL A 238 21.67 10.36 -15.33
N THR A 239 20.86 11.35 -14.96
CA THR A 239 20.24 11.43 -13.64
C THR A 239 18.78 11.10 -13.75
N PRO A 240 18.28 10.02 -13.11
CA PRO A 240 16.90 9.56 -13.24
C PRO A 240 15.84 10.56 -12.76
N GLY A 241 16.16 11.34 -11.71
CA GLY A 241 15.25 12.29 -11.11
C GLY A 241 14.04 11.63 -10.43
N TRP A 242 12.84 12.15 -10.69
CA TRP A 242 11.60 11.67 -10.05
C TRP A 242 11.07 10.38 -10.68
N ILE A 243 11.25 9.26 -10.00
CA ILE A 243 10.77 7.93 -10.41
C ILE A 243 9.56 7.48 -9.56
N PRO A 244 8.69 6.60 -10.08
CA PRO A 244 7.58 6.07 -9.29
C PRO A 244 8.08 5.29 -8.06
N ARG A 245 7.45 5.51 -6.90
CA ARG A 245 7.68 4.68 -5.72
C ARG A 245 7.09 3.29 -5.91
N PRO A 246 7.61 2.25 -5.23
CA PRO A 246 7.04 0.90 -5.33
C PRO A 246 5.56 0.80 -4.97
N THR A 247 5.03 1.78 -4.23
CA THR A 247 3.63 1.88 -3.82
C THR A 247 2.78 2.77 -4.71
N ASP A 248 3.29 3.22 -5.87
CA ASP A 248 2.58 4.13 -6.78
C ASP A 248 1.45 3.43 -7.54
N GLN A 249 0.33 3.22 -6.87
CA GLN A 249 -0.90 2.71 -7.46
C GLN A 249 -1.80 3.87 -7.89
N ARG A 250 -1.94 4.09 -9.20
CA ARG A 250 -2.56 5.30 -9.75
C ARG A 250 -4.04 5.42 -9.49
N VAL A 251 -4.77 4.34 -9.62
CA VAL A 251 -6.22 4.30 -9.39
C VAL A 251 -6.54 3.09 -8.54
N ASN A 252 -7.36 3.30 -7.53
CA ASN A 252 -7.91 2.25 -6.68
C ASN A 252 -9.40 2.45 -6.55
N VAL A 253 -10.20 1.40 -6.79
CA VAL A 253 -11.65 1.40 -6.65
C VAL A 253 -12.04 0.25 -5.74
N GLY A 254 -12.80 0.57 -4.71
CA GLY A 254 -13.43 -0.40 -3.83
C GLY A 254 -14.95 -0.21 -3.82
N LEU A 255 -15.69 -1.30 -3.87
CA LEU A 255 -17.13 -1.30 -3.71
C LEU A 255 -17.53 -2.44 -2.78
N TYR A 256 -18.40 -2.13 -1.85
CA TYR A 256 -19.12 -3.09 -1.04
C TYR A 256 -20.60 -2.81 -1.17
N PHE A 257 -21.34 -3.79 -1.63
CA PHE A 257 -22.79 -3.73 -1.76
C PHE A 257 -23.44 -4.86 -0.96
N SER A 258 -24.45 -4.53 -0.20
CA SER A 258 -25.19 -5.51 0.60
C SER A 258 -26.69 -5.35 0.37
N ASP A 259 -27.39 -6.44 0.22
CA ASP A 259 -28.83 -6.49 0.01
C ASP A 259 -29.45 -7.71 0.72
N TYR A 260 -30.73 -7.60 1.02
CA TYR A 260 -31.54 -8.74 1.41
C TYR A 260 -32.07 -9.48 0.20
N PHE A 261 -32.18 -10.78 0.33
CA PHE A 261 -32.80 -11.57 -0.75
C PHE A 261 -34.29 -11.26 -0.86
N PRO A 262 -34.86 -11.09 -2.06
CA PRO A 262 -36.28 -10.83 -2.23
C PRO A 262 -37.14 -11.84 -1.45
N ASN A 263 -38.08 -11.33 -0.68
CA ASN A 263 -39.01 -12.13 0.16
C ASN A 263 -38.37 -12.95 1.29
N ASN A 264 -37.06 -12.78 1.57
CA ASN A 264 -36.38 -13.46 2.69
C ASN A 264 -35.46 -12.53 3.46
N PRO A 265 -35.95 -11.82 4.49
CA PRO A 265 -35.17 -10.88 5.27
C PRO A 265 -34.09 -11.55 6.14
N ASN A 266 -34.09 -12.88 6.25
CA ASN A 266 -33.06 -13.62 6.97
C ASN A 266 -31.83 -13.92 6.08
N LEU A 267 -31.95 -13.77 4.77
CA LEU A 267 -30.89 -14.04 3.82
C LEU A 267 -30.34 -12.71 3.27
N LYS A 268 -29.09 -12.41 3.59
CA LYS A 268 -28.34 -11.26 3.04
C LYS A 268 -27.36 -11.75 1.99
N MET A 269 -27.24 -10.99 0.91
CA MET A 269 -26.18 -11.11 -0.08
C MET A 269 -25.22 -9.94 0.09
N HIS A 270 -23.95 -10.16 -0.10
CA HIS A 270 -22.94 -9.09 -0.21
C HIS A 270 -22.02 -9.35 -1.38
N LEU A 271 -21.70 -8.27 -2.06
CA LEU A 271 -20.79 -8.22 -3.19
C LEU A 271 -19.64 -7.25 -2.84
N THR A 272 -18.42 -7.69 -3.04
CA THR A 272 -17.25 -6.84 -2.89
C THR A 272 -16.48 -6.81 -4.20
N LEU A 273 -16.12 -5.63 -4.66
CA LEU A 273 -15.30 -5.44 -5.85
C LEU A 273 -14.06 -4.63 -5.46
N PHE A 274 -12.89 -5.10 -5.90
CA PHE A 274 -11.64 -4.37 -5.83
C PHE A 274 -11.01 -4.28 -7.22
N PHE A 275 -10.61 -3.07 -7.58
CA PHE A 275 -9.81 -2.77 -8.75
C PHE A 275 -8.66 -1.86 -8.34
N GLY A 276 -7.45 -2.18 -8.79
CA GLY A 276 -6.29 -1.31 -8.60
C GLY A 276 -5.36 -1.40 -9.80
N THR A 277 -4.87 -0.25 -10.28
CA THR A 277 -3.87 -0.22 -11.34
C THR A 277 -2.58 -0.87 -10.87
N GLY A 278 -1.79 -1.39 -11.81
CA GLY A 278 -0.56 -2.09 -11.49
C GLY A 278 0.47 -1.23 -10.77
N LEU A 279 1.13 -1.85 -9.79
CA LEU A 279 2.26 -1.26 -9.08
C LEU A 279 3.52 -1.23 -9.96
N PRO A 280 4.45 -0.29 -9.74
CA PRO A 280 5.75 -0.30 -10.37
C PRO A 280 6.54 -1.56 -10.02
N PHE A 281 7.24 -2.12 -10.99
CA PHE A 281 8.14 -3.23 -10.80
C PHE A 281 9.30 -3.16 -11.80
N GLY A 282 10.33 -3.93 -11.56
CA GLY A 282 11.47 -4.08 -12.45
C GLY A 282 12.45 -5.11 -11.91
N PRO A 283 13.51 -5.39 -12.66
CA PRO A 283 14.55 -6.29 -12.20
C PRO A 283 15.18 -5.77 -10.90
N PRO A 284 15.43 -6.64 -9.92
CA PRO A 284 16.04 -6.25 -8.64
C PRO A 284 17.54 -6.04 -8.83
N ASN A 285 17.89 -4.89 -9.38
CA ASN A 285 19.28 -4.47 -9.54
C ASN A 285 19.67 -3.58 -8.36
N ASN A 286 20.64 -4.01 -7.61
CA ASN A 286 21.15 -3.26 -6.47
C ASN A 286 21.53 -1.83 -6.87
N HIS A 287 20.90 -0.83 -6.24
CA HIS A 287 21.11 0.60 -6.47
C HIS A 287 20.60 1.16 -7.82
N GLU A 288 19.90 0.38 -8.63
CA GLU A 288 19.38 0.80 -9.92
C GLU A 288 17.85 0.95 -9.91
N ARG A 289 17.35 1.71 -8.94
CA ARG A 289 15.92 1.89 -8.69
C ARG A 289 15.15 2.44 -9.90
N TYR A 290 15.82 3.21 -10.78
CA TYR A 290 15.26 3.75 -12.01
C TYR A 290 14.82 2.68 -13.03
N LYS A 291 15.35 1.46 -12.94
CA LYS A 291 14.91 0.33 -13.77
C LYS A 291 13.57 -0.27 -13.34
N ALA A 292 13.13 0.01 -12.11
CA ALA A 292 11.89 -0.52 -11.56
C ALA A 292 10.67 0.40 -11.83
N THR A 293 10.43 0.74 -13.08
CA THR A 293 9.37 1.67 -13.50
C THR A 293 8.30 1.05 -14.41
N LEU A 294 8.44 -0.23 -14.75
CA LEU A 294 7.41 -1.01 -15.44
C LEU A 294 6.17 -1.14 -14.55
N ARG A 295 5.02 -1.42 -15.17
CA ARG A 295 3.76 -1.58 -14.42
C ARG A 295 3.29 -3.03 -14.48
N MET A 296 2.94 -3.57 -13.32
CA MET A 296 2.26 -4.87 -13.22
C MET A 296 0.87 -4.79 -13.86
N PRO A 297 0.28 -5.92 -14.27
CA PRO A 297 -1.13 -5.99 -14.60
C PRO A 297 -2.00 -5.47 -13.45
N PRO A 298 -3.18 -4.87 -13.73
CA PRO A 298 -4.05 -4.36 -12.70
C PRO A 298 -4.60 -5.50 -11.83
N TYR A 299 -4.69 -5.23 -10.53
CA TYR A 299 -5.37 -6.10 -9.57
C TYR A 299 -6.88 -5.99 -9.75
N ARG A 300 -7.57 -7.13 -9.85
CA ARG A 300 -9.02 -7.19 -9.99
C ARG A 300 -9.57 -8.36 -9.19
N ARG A 301 -10.54 -8.11 -8.34
CA ARG A 301 -11.18 -9.16 -7.56
C ARG A 301 -12.65 -8.85 -7.32
N VAL A 302 -13.48 -9.84 -7.51
CA VAL A 302 -14.89 -9.82 -7.15
C VAL A 302 -15.14 -10.96 -6.19
N ASP A 303 -15.74 -10.65 -5.04
CA ASP A 303 -16.13 -11.62 -4.02
C ASP A 303 -17.65 -11.55 -3.86
N ILE A 304 -18.30 -12.69 -3.73
CA ILE A 304 -19.72 -12.77 -3.41
C ILE A 304 -19.92 -13.62 -2.16
N GLY A 305 -20.83 -13.20 -1.31
CA GLY A 305 -21.14 -13.94 -0.10
C GLY A 305 -22.63 -13.88 0.24
N PHE A 306 -23.06 -14.88 0.97
CA PHE A 306 -24.40 -15.02 1.49
C PHE A 306 -24.34 -15.25 3.00
N SER A 307 -25.21 -14.57 3.73
CA SER A 307 -25.32 -14.68 5.19
C SER A 307 -26.77 -15.02 5.53
N TYR A 308 -26.98 -16.17 6.15
CA TYR A 308 -28.31 -16.63 6.55
C TYR A 308 -28.43 -16.61 8.08
N LEU A 309 -29.48 -15.93 8.57
CA LEU A 309 -29.82 -15.90 9.99
C LEU A 309 -30.62 -17.17 10.34
N LEU A 310 -29.90 -18.15 10.91
CA LEU A 310 -30.50 -19.42 11.35
C LEU A 310 -31.36 -19.24 12.58
N LYS A 311 -30.96 -18.38 13.49
CA LYS A 311 -31.70 -18.03 14.71
C LYS A 311 -31.69 -16.51 14.90
N ASP A 312 -32.88 -15.96 15.18
CA ASP A 312 -33.11 -14.55 15.52
C ASP A 312 -33.43 -14.45 17.02
N ALA A 313 -32.85 -13.46 17.69
CA ALA A 313 -33.14 -13.13 19.09
C ALA A 313 -34.64 -12.88 19.36
N LYS A 314 -35.39 -12.41 18.36
CA LYS A 314 -36.82 -12.13 18.43
C LYS A 314 -37.70 -13.38 18.43
N LYS A 315 -37.18 -14.56 18.04
CA LYS A 315 -37.90 -15.82 18.02
C LYS A 315 -37.53 -16.65 19.25
N GLU A 316 -38.41 -16.70 20.22
CA GLU A 316 -38.25 -17.55 21.40
C GLU A 316 -38.15 -19.03 20.98
N MET A 317 -36.98 -19.62 21.10
CA MET A 317 -36.78 -21.05 21.06
C MET A 317 -36.82 -21.61 22.49
N LYS A 318 -37.57 -22.74 22.68
CA LYS A 318 -37.63 -23.41 23.99
C LYS A 318 -36.20 -23.68 24.49
N ARG A 319 -35.89 -23.23 25.71
CA ARG A 319 -34.58 -23.31 26.39
C ARG A 319 -33.90 -24.69 26.44
N LYS A 320 -34.61 -25.76 26.03
CA LYS A 320 -34.10 -27.14 26.04
C LYS A 320 -33.10 -27.48 24.91
N ASN A 321 -32.94 -26.62 23.91
CA ASN A 321 -31.97 -26.85 22.84
C ASN A 321 -30.66 -26.08 23.08
N VAL A 322 -29.51 -26.69 22.77
CA VAL A 322 -28.17 -26.08 22.87
C VAL A 322 -28.14 -24.70 22.19
N PHE A 323 -28.87 -24.52 21.10
CA PHE A 323 -29.03 -23.24 20.39
C PHE A 323 -29.88 -22.20 21.16
N GLY A 324 -30.59 -22.57 22.20
CA GLY A 324 -31.41 -21.68 23.04
C GLY A 324 -30.59 -20.62 23.80
N HIS A 325 -29.31 -20.86 24.03
CA HIS A 325 -28.41 -19.99 24.77
C HIS A 325 -27.85 -18.82 23.94
N PHE A 326 -28.00 -18.85 22.61
CA PHE A 326 -27.50 -17.81 21.73
C PHE A 326 -28.62 -16.83 21.37
N LYS A 327 -28.31 -15.56 21.20
CA LYS A 327 -29.25 -14.56 20.69
C LYS A 327 -29.45 -14.74 19.19
N ASN A 328 -28.37 -14.70 18.44
CA ASN A 328 -28.37 -14.87 16.99
C ASN A 328 -27.38 -15.95 16.57
N ILE A 329 -27.72 -16.68 15.52
CA ILE A 329 -26.83 -17.64 14.86
C ILE A 329 -26.85 -17.32 13.36
N TRP A 330 -25.67 -17.00 12.84
CA TRP A 330 -25.47 -16.71 11.42
C TRP A 330 -24.65 -17.81 10.74
N LEU A 331 -25.10 -18.27 9.60
CA LEU A 331 -24.32 -19.08 8.68
C LEU A 331 -23.94 -18.22 7.49
N GLN A 332 -22.65 -18.17 7.17
CA GLN A 332 -22.10 -17.36 6.08
C GLN A 332 -21.32 -18.25 5.13
N ALA A 333 -21.54 -18.07 3.83
CA ALA A 333 -20.77 -18.69 2.77
C ALA A 333 -20.26 -17.60 1.83
N GLN A 334 -18.97 -17.58 1.53
CA GLN A 334 -18.36 -16.55 0.70
C GLN A 334 -17.40 -17.19 -0.30
N ILE A 335 -17.49 -16.74 -1.54
CA ILE A 335 -16.58 -17.10 -2.63
C ILE A 335 -15.67 -15.91 -2.88
N PHE A 336 -14.40 -16.05 -2.53
CA PHE A 336 -13.35 -15.09 -2.88
C PHE A 336 -12.88 -15.32 -4.30
N ASN A 337 -12.56 -14.23 -5.00
CA ASN A 337 -12.09 -14.23 -6.38
C ASN A 337 -13.04 -15.03 -7.30
N LEU A 338 -14.32 -14.65 -7.29
CA LEU A 338 -15.40 -15.31 -8.02
C LEU A 338 -15.05 -15.52 -9.51
N LEU A 339 -14.40 -14.55 -10.13
CA LEU A 339 -14.02 -14.57 -11.54
C LEU A 339 -12.74 -15.37 -11.81
N GLN A 340 -12.09 -15.89 -10.77
CA GLN A 340 -10.83 -16.66 -10.87
C GLN A 340 -9.71 -15.92 -11.62
N ILE A 341 -9.60 -14.61 -11.40
CA ILE A 341 -8.56 -13.79 -12.02
C ILE A 341 -7.21 -14.09 -11.37
N ASN A 342 -6.20 -14.34 -12.17
CA ASN A 342 -4.83 -14.51 -11.73
C ASN A 342 -4.21 -13.13 -11.45
N ASN A 343 -4.29 -12.67 -10.21
CA ASN A 343 -3.70 -11.42 -9.79
C ASN A 343 -2.21 -11.59 -9.48
N THR A 344 -1.36 -10.89 -10.20
CA THR A 344 0.09 -10.92 -9.99
C THR A 344 0.44 -10.13 -8.74
N ILE A 345 1.21 -10.74 -7.83
CA ILE A 345 1.72 -10.08 -6.61
C ILE A 345 3.18 -9.65 -6.76
N SER A 346 3.95 -10.40 -7.52
CA SER A 346 5.38 -10.17 -7.73
C SER A 346 5.87 -10.90 -8.96
N TYR A 347 7.12 -10.65 -9.31
CA TYR A 347 7.82 -11.40 -10.35
C TYR A 347 9.09 -12.01 -9.78
N LEU A 348 9.33 -13.27 -10.12
CA LEU A 348 10.64 -13.91 -9.99
C LEU A 348 11.43 -13.58 -11.26
N TRP A 349 12.59 -12.98 -11.10
CA TRP A 349 13.48 -12.68 -12.21
C TRP A 349 14.46 -13.82 -12.41
N VAL A 350 14.53 -14.30 -13.64
CA VAL A 350 15.44 -15.38 -14.06
C VAL A 350 16.31 -14.81 -15.18
N GLU A 351 17.60 -15.02 -15.09
CA GLU A 351 18.57 -14.60 -16.09
C GLU A 351 19.06 -15.82 -16.85
N ASP A 352 19.11 -15.74 -18.18
CA ASP A 352 19.70 -16.78 -19.00
C ASP A 352 21.22 -16.58 -19.14
N PHE A 353 21.88 -17.54 -19.81
CA PHE A 353 23.33 -17.52 -20.01
C PHE A 353 23.82 -16.34 -20.90
N THR A 354 22.93 -15.67 -21.61
CA THR A 354 23.25 -14.49 -22.42
C THR A 354 23.09 -13.17 -21.64
N GLY A 355 22.66 -13.23 -20.37
CA GLY A 355 22.38 -12.07 -19.52
C GLY A 355 20.98 -11.47 -19.73
N ARG A 356 20.10 -12.15 -20.46
CA ARG A 356 18.70 -11.71 -20.63
C ARG A 356 17.88 -12.07 -19.42
N GLN A 357 17.10 -11.10 -18.95
CA GLN A 357 16.26 -11.25 -17.78
C GLN A 357 14.81 -11.51 -18.16
N TYR A 358 14.21 -12.51 -17.55
CA TYR A 358 12.81 -12.90 -17.73
C TYR A 358 12.05 -12.74 -16.44
N ALA A 359 10.88 -12.10 -16.51
CA ALA A 359 9.98 -11.88 -15.38
C ALA A 359 8.94 -13.00 -15.32
N VAL A 360 9.07 -13.92 -14.37
CA VAL A 360 8.10 -15.01 -14.14
C VAL A 360 7.09 -14.56 -13.09
N PRO A 361 5.78 -14.44 -13.41
CA PRO A 361 4.80 -13.91 -12.48
C PRO A 361 4.48 -14.91 -11.37
N ASN A 362 4.38 -14.40 -10.14
CA ASN A 362 3.78 -15.08 -9.01
C ASN A 362 2.36 -14.58 -8.81
N TYR A 363 1.41 -15.49 -8.75
CA TYR A 363 0.00 -15.16 -8.60
C TYR A 363 -0.47 -15.32 -7.17
N LEU A 364 -1.40 -14.48 -6.77
CA LEU A 364 -2.19 -14.67 -5.56
C LEU A 364 -3.10 -15.90 -5.70
N THR A 365 -3.63 -16.34 -4.57
CA THR A 365 -4.54 -17.49 -4.51
C THR A 365 -5.72 -17.35 -5.47
N SER A 366 -6.04 -18.46 -6.11
CA SER A 366 -7.21 -18.62 -6.98
C SER A 366 -8.52 -18.50 -6.19
N ARG A 367 -9.63 -18.88 -6.80
CA ARG A 367 -10.94 -18.92 -6.13
C ARG A 367 -10.91 -19.75 -4.85
N GLN A 368 -11.51 -19.20 -3.77
CA GLN A 368 -11.62 -19.88 -2.48
C GLN A 368 -13.05 -19.80 -1.97
N LEU A 369 -13.53 -20.92 -1.43
CA LEU A 369 -14.79 -20.97 -0.68
C LEU A 369 -14.47 -20.87 0.81
N ASN A 370 -15.13 -19.93 1.49
CA ASN A 370 -15.06 -19.78 2.93
C ASN A 370 -16.45 -19.96 3.53
N VAL A 371 -16.56 -20.79 4.56
CA VAL A 371 -17.81 -20.97 5.32
C VAL A 371 -17.53 -20.62 6.78
N LYS A 372 -18.39 -19.77 7.35
CA LYS A 372 -18.27 -19.27 8.71
C LYS A 372 -19.61 -19.41 9.45
N MET A 373 -19.58 -19.83 10.68
CA MET A 373 -20.72 -19.80 11.58
C MET A 373 -20.41 -18.85 12.73
N THR A 374 -21.31 -17.91 13.03
CA THR A 374 -21.16 -16.93 14.11
C THR A 374 -22.28 -17.13 15.12
N PHE A 375 -21.92 -17.23 16.38
CA PHE A 375 -22.83 -17.36 17.51
C PHE A 375 -22.74 -16.09 18.37
N GLU A 376 -23.88 -15.42 18.60
CA GLU A 376 -23.98 -14.24 19.46
C GLU A 376 -24.71 -14.64 20.75
N PHE A 377 -24.13 -14.32 21.89
CA PHE A 377 -24.65 -14.65 23.22
C PHE A 377 -25.53 -13.54 23.81
#